data_d14aa947efff507935111e91b3ddf9af
#
_entry.id   d14aa947efff507935111e91b3ddf9af
#
_cell.length_a   1.000
_cell.length_b   1.000
_cell.length_c   1.000
_cell.angle_alpha   90.00
_cell.angle_beta   90.00
_cell.angle_gamma   90.00
#
_symmetry.space_group_name_H-M   'P 1'
#
loop_
_entity.id
_entity.type
_entity.pdbx_description
1 polymer ?
#
loop_
_entity_poly.entity_id
_entity_poly.type
_entity_poly.pdbx_seq_one_letter_code
_entity_poly.pdbx_strand_id
1 'polypeptide(L)'
;MSSLRVLYWLAKNLIVVPLLRLLFRYEVHGVHNIPKKGAAIMASNHMALLDSAFVPGAIPRHVAFLGKEQLFAGKSLQARVVRGFMKAMGQLEIDRSGGIASASSLGGGADVLRAGKLLGIYPEGTRSPDGRLHRGRTGIARLLLDTPVPVIPVAISGSEEVLPRGAKFLKVGKRVIVTFGEPMDFSRYAGLTEDRFVLRAITDEIMHEIGRLSGQEYVDVYASNARRTVAAKSA
;
A
#
# COMPACT_ATOMS: atom_id res chain seq x y z
N MET A 1 -1.42 10.29 24.52
CA MET A 1 -1.72 10.08 23.08
C MET A 1 -1.81 11.46 22.44
N SER A 2 -1.14 11.71 21.29
CA SER A 2 -1.28 13.02 20.62
C SER A 2 -2.71 13.20 20.12
N SER A 3 -3.26 14.42 20.19
CA SER A 3 -4.62 14.76 19.71
C SER A 3 -4.89 14.29 18.28
N LEU A 4 -3.86 14.31 17.42
CA LEU A 4 -3.91 13.79 16.05
C LEU A 4 -4.21 12.28 15.96
N ARG A 5 -3.69 11.46 16.89
CA ARG A 5 -3.97 10.01 16.90
C ARG A 5 -5.41 9.70 17.32
N VAL A 6 -5.95 10.47 18.25
CA VAL A 6 -7.35 10.35 18.67
C VAL A 6 -8.27 10.74 17.50
N LEU A 7 -7.98 11.86 16.85
CA LEU A 7 -8.75 12.33 15.69
C LEU A 7 -8.71 11.31 14.53
N TYR A 8 -7.54 10.76 14.23
CA TYR A 8 -7.40 9.66 13.24
C TYR A 8 -8.28 8.47 13.61
N TRP A 9 -8.22 8.02 14.88
CA TRP A 9 -8.99 6.86 15.34
C TRP A 9 -10.49 7.11 15.26
N LEU A 10 -10.96 8.30 15.67
CA LEU A 10 -12.37 8.70 15.57
C LEU A 10 -12.83 8.75 14.10
N ALA A 11 -12.11 9.47 13.25
CA ALA A 11 -12.44 9.59 11.83
C ALA A 11 -12.50 8.23 11.13
N LYS A 12 -11.52 7.38 11.39
CA LYS A 12 -11.46 6.03 10.83
C LYS A 12 -12.63 5.17 11.30
N ASN A 13 -12.84 5.04 12.63
CA ASN A 13 -13.75 4.03 13.18
C ASN A 13 -15.20 4.51 13.22
N LEU A 14 -15.46 5.82 13.32
CA LEU A 14 -16.83 6.35 13.36
C LEU A 14 -17.36 6.82 12.00
N ILE A 15 -16.47 7.09 11.03
CA ILE A 15 -16.89 7.61 9.73
C ILE A 15 -16.46 6.65 8.61
N VAL A 16 -15.15 6.43 8.41
CA VAL A 16 -14.64 5.74 7.23
C VAL A 16 -15.04 4.28 7.21
N VAL A 17 -14.75 3.52 8.26
CA VAL A 17 -15.06 2.08 8.30
C VAL A 17 -16.55 1.79 8.27
N PRO A 18 -17.43 2.48 9.03
CA PRO A 18 -18.88 2.32 8.88
C PRO A 18 -19.38 2.66 7.48
N LEU A 19 -18.86 3.73 6.86
CA LEU A 19 -19.24 4.12 5.49
C LEU A 19 -18.82 3.06 4.47
N LEU A 20 -17.60 2.52 4.59
CA LEU A 20 -17.13 1.43 3.73
C LEU A 20 -18.02 0.18 3.86
N ARG A 21 -18.41 -0.18 5.08
CA ARG A 21 -19.32 -1.33 5.34
C ARG A 21 -20.73 -1.08 4.85
N LEU A 22 -21.23 0.15 4.94
CA LEU A 22 -22.57 0.53 4.47
C LEU A 22 -22.65 0.54 2.94
N LEU A 23 -21.62 1.06 2.27
CA LEU A 23 -21.63 1.25 0.81
C LEU A 23 -21.15 0.02 0.06
N PHE A 24 -20.35 -0.85 0.68
CA PHE A 24 -19.71 -1.98 0.02
C PHE A 24 -19.86 -3.26 0.85
N ARG A 25 -19.81 -4.41 0.18
CA ARG A 25 -19.67 -5.71 0.86
C ARG A 25 -18.21 -5.87 1.27
N TYR A 26 -17.82 -5.16 2.34
CA TYR A 26 -16.44 -5.05 2.80
C TYR A 26 -16.11 -6.18 3.77
N GLU A 27 -15.21 -7.06 3.35
CA GLU A 27 -14.76 -8.23 4.10
C GLU A 27 -13.28 -8.10 4.45
N VAL A 28 -12.92 -8.58 5.63
CA VAL A 28 -11.53 -8.51 6.12
C VAL A 28 -11.15 -9.84 6.74
N HIS A 29 -10.04 -10.43 6.28
CA HIS A 29 -9.52 -11.71 6.74
C HIS A 29 -8.09 -11.58 7.26
N GLY A 30 -7.68 -12.48 8.19
CA GLY A 30 -6.31 -12.57 8.66
C GLY A 30 -5.83 -11.43 9.55
N VAL A 31 -6.72 -10.61 10.14
CA VAL A 31 -6.33 -9.47 11.00
C VAL A 31 -5.45 -9.89 12.18
N HIS A 32 -5.55 -11.14 12.63
CA HIS A 32 -4.74 -11.69 13.70
C HIS A 32 -3.24 -11.80 13.36
N ASN A 33 -2.89 -11.80 12.07
CA ASN A 33 -1.52 -11.79 11.58
C ASN A 33 -0.83 -10.41 11.75
N ILE A 34 -1.60 -9.36 12.01
CA ILE A 34 -1.05 -8.02 12.23
C ILE A 34 -0.48 -7.93 13.66
N PRO A 35 0.81 -7.63 13.85
CA PRO A 35 1.39 -7.56 15.18
C PRO A 35 0.71 -6.48 16.02
N LYS A 36 0.30 -6.82 17.25
CA LYS A 36 -0.37 -5.88 18.19
C LYS A 36 0.56 -4.74 18.63
N LYS A 37 1.87 -4.97 18.64
CA LYS A 37 2.92 -4.00 19.01
C LYS A 37 4.13 -4.17 18.08
N GLY A 38 5.03 -3.20 18.08
CA GLY A 38 6.24 -3.22 17.26
C GLY A 38 6.00 -2.80 15.81
N ALA A 39 7.09 -2.71 15.05
CA ALA A 39 7.07 -2.36 13.64
C ALA A 39 6.73 -3.56 12.76
N ALA A 40 6.12 -3.29 11.61
CA ALA A 40 5.97 -4.25 10.52
C ALA A 40 5.72 -3.51 9.20
N ILE A 41 6.06 -4.14 8.09
CA ILE A 41 5.70 -3.67 6.75
C ILE A 41 4.43 -4.39 6.29
N MET A 42 3.43 -3.62 5.87
CA MET A 42 2.21 -4.10 5.23
C MET A 42 2.41 -3.98 3.72
N ALA A 43 2.74 -5.08 3.05
CA ALA A 43 3.03 -5.11 1.61
C ALA A 43 1.78 -5.51 0.82
N SER A 44 1.20 -4.59 0.04
CA SER A 44 -0.08 -4.81 -0.63
C SER A 44 0.02 -4.65 -2.15
N ASN A 45 -0.77 -5.42 -2.93
CA ASN A 45 -1.07 -5.09 -4.31
C ASN A 45 -1.84 -3.75 -4.38
N HIS A 46 -1.86 -3.11 -5.55
CA HIS A 46 -2.49 -1.79 -5.71
C HIS A 46 -3.38 -1.73 -6.94
N MET A 47 -4.70 -1.80 -6.73
CA MET A 47 -5.71 -1.90 -7.78
C MET A 47 -6.37 -0.54 -8.08
N ALA A 48 -6.81 0.16 -7.05
CA ALA A 48 -7.60 1.38 -7.15
C ALA A 48 -7.11 2.50 -6.23
N LEU A 49 -7.61 3.71 -6.45
CA LEU A 49 -7.32 4.85 -5.55
C LEU A 49 -7.86 4.59 -4.13
N LEU A 50 -8.99 3.89 -4.03
CA LEU A 50 -9.67 3.62 -2.77
C LEU A 50 -8.97 2.54 -1.91
N ASP A 51 -7.95 1.84 -2.42
CA ASP A 51 -7.09 0.98 -1.59
C ASP A 51 -6.51 1.76 -0.42
N SER A 52 -6.25 3.07 -0.62
CA SER A 52 -5.81 4.01 0.42
C SER A 52 -6.84 4.25 1.53
N ALA A 53 -8.08 3.78 1.36
CA ALA A 53 -9.12 3.77 2.40
C ALA A 53 -9.39 2.36 2.91
N PHE A 54 -9.55 1.38 2.01
CA PHE A 54 -9.87 0.00 2.38
C PHE A 54 -8.76 -0.65 3.21
N VAL A 55 -7.51 -0.62 2.74
CA VAL A 55 -6.40 -1.28 3.45
C VAL A 55 -6.14 -0.66 4.82
N PRO A 56 -5.96 0.67 4.99
CA PRO A 56 -5.84 1.25 6.32
C PRO A 56 -7.09 1.08 7.19
N GLY A 57 -8.29 1.06 6.56
CA GLY A 57 -9.56 0.80 7.22
C GLY A 57 -9.60 -0.57 7.91
N ALA A 58 -9.02 -1.59 7.27
CA ALA A 58 -8.93 -2.95 7.80
C ALA A 58 -7.93 -3.13 8.95
N ILE A 59 -6.90 -2.28 9.04
CA ILE A 59 -5.81 -2.42 10.00
C ILE A 59 -6.21 -1.81 11.35
N PRO A 60 -6.22 -2.54 12.49
CA PRO A 60 -6.67 -2.01 13.78
C PRO A 60 -5.74 -0.90 14.33
N ARG A 61 -4.48 -0.89 13.92
CA ARG A 61 -3.45 0.09 14.31
C ARG A 61 -3.33 1.21 13.27
N HIS A 62 -2.68 2.31 13.66
CA HIS A 62 -2.27 3.33 12.70
C HIS A 62 -1.17 2.78 11.79
N VAL A 63 -1.38 2.86 10.49
CA VAL A 63 -0.41 2.50 9.45
C VAL A 63 -0.06 3.75 8.64
N ALA A 64 1.21 3.98 8.41
CA ALA A 64 1.70 5.06 7.56
C ALA A 64 1.94 4.51 6.16
N PHE A 65 1.27 5.06 5.15
CA PHE A 65 1.51 4.71 3.75
C PHE A 65 2.38 5.76 3.06
N LEU A 66 3.27 5.31 2.20
CA LEU A 66 4.09 6.18 1.38
C LEU A 66 3.26 6.70 0.18
N GLY A 67 2.73 7.92 0.28
CA GLY A 67 1.91 8.55 -0.76
C GLY A 67 2.73 9.38 -1.75
N LYS A 68 2.23 9.57 -2.99
CA LYS A 68 2.85 10.49 -3.95
C LYS A 68 2.55 11.93 -3.58
N GLU A 69 3.56 12.80 -3.61
CA GLU A 69 3.44 14.26 -3.44
C GLU A 69 2.35 14.88 -4.32
N GLN A 70 2.20 14.40 -5.56
CA GLN A 70 1.19 14.88 -6.50
C GLN A 70 -0.25 14.76 -6.00
N LEU A 71 -0.55 13.84 -5.09
CA LEU A 71 -1.86 13.72 -4.43
C LEU A 71 -2.11 14.86 -3.44
N PHE A 72 -1.05 15.56 -3.03
CA PHE A 72 -1.09 16.65 -2.06
C PHE A 72 -0.94 18.05 -2.69
N ALA A 73 -0.55 18.13 -3.97
CA ALA A 73 -0.15 19.39 -4.64
C ALA A 73 -1.31 20.25 -5.17
N GLY A 74 -2.55 19.76 -5.22
CA GLY A 74 -3.70 20.51 -5.75
C GLY A 74 -4.12 21.70 -4.86
N LYS A 75 -4.45 22.86 -5.48
CA LYS A 75 -4.93 24.07 -4.79
C LYS A 75 -6.47 24.15 -4.69
N SER A 76 -7.21 23.35 -5.46
CA SER A 76 -8.69 23.35 -5.46
C SER A 76 -9.29 22.90 -4.12
N LEU A 77 -10.53 23.26 -3.83
CA LEU A 77 -11.24 22.79 -2.64
C LEU A 77 -11.31 21.26 -2.59
N GLN A 78 -11.59 20.63 -3.74
CA GLN A 78 -11.59 19.18 -3.89
C GLN A 78 -10.22 18.57 -3.56
N ALA A 79 -9.11 19.15 -4.02
CA ALA A 79 -7.76 18.70 -3.70
C ALA A 79 -7.45 18.86 -2.20
N ARG A 80 -7.95 19.94 -1.55
CA ARG A 80 -7.81 20.14 -0.10
C ARG A 80 -8.55 19.07 0.69
N VAL A 81 -9.77 18.70 0.28
CA VAL A 81 -10.56 17.62 0.91
C VAL A 81 -9.85 16.30 0.75
N VAL A 82 -9.38 15.93 -0.48
CA VAL A 82 -8.63 14.71 -0.75
C VAL A 82 -7.34 14.66 0.07
N ARG A 83 -6.58 15.75 0.12
CA ARG A 83 -5.37 15.85 0.94
C ARG A 83 -5.67 15.66 2.43
N GLY A 84 -6.71 16.31 2.96
CA GLY A 84 -7.16 16.15 4.34
C GLY A 84 -7.51 14.69 4.64
N PHE A 85 -8.26 14.05 3.76
CA PHE A 85 -8.62 12.64 3.85
C PHE A 85 -7.36 11.73 3.82
N MET A 86 -6.45 11.94 2.87
CA MET A 86 -5.20 11.15 2.76
C MET A 86 -4.34 11.29 4.01
N LYS A 87 -4.15 12.52 4.53
CA LYS A 87 -3.44 12.75 5.81
C LYS A 87 -4.16 12.08 6.99
N ALA A 88 -5.49 12.17 7.04
CA ALA A 88 -6.29 11.48 8.06
C ALA A 88 -6.20 9.95 7.96
N MET A 89 -5.95 9.39 6.78
CA MET A 89 -5.72 7.95 6.56
C MET A 89 -4.24 7.53 6.73
N GLY A 90 -3.38 8.40 7.28
CA GLY A 90 -1.99 8.07 7.58
C GLY A 90 -1.05 8.11 6.38
N GLN A 91 -1.47 8.71 5.26
CA GLN A 91 -0.59 8.88 4.10
C GLN A 91 0.53 9.88 4.43
N LEU A 92 1.78 9.45 4.29
CA LEU A 92 2.96 10.32 4.38
C LEU A 92 3.28 10.87 2.98
N GLU A 93 3.43 12.19 2.91
CA GLU A 93 3.85 12.87 1.70
C GLU A 93 5.33 12.55 1.41
N ILE A 94 5.60 12.01 0.23
CA ILE A 94 6.95 11.67 -0.19
C ILE A 94 7.19 12.20 -1.59
N ASP A 95 8.26 12.98 -1.73
CA ASP A 95 8.79 13.39 -3.01
C ASP A 95 9.37 12.17 -3.75
N ARG A 96 8.87 11.90 -4.96
CA ARG A 96 9.33 10.82 -5.85
C ARG A 96 9.86 11.38 -7.18
N SER A 97 10.31 12.61 -7.21
CA SER A 97 10.68 13.32 -8.44
C SER A 97 12.04 12.91 -9.05
N GLY A 98 12.77 11.97 -8.46
CA GLY A 98 14.05 11.51 -9.03
C GLY A 98 14.68 10.32 -8.29
N GLY A 99 15.77 9.76 -8.82
CA GLY A 99 16.47 8.61 -8.24
C GLY A 99 16.95 8.82 -6.79
N ILE A 100 17.30 10.06 -6.42
CA ILE A 100 17.63 10.48 -5.04
C ILE A 100 16.36 10.54 -4.17
N ALA A 101 15.22 10.91 -4.73
CA ALA A 101 13.94 10.92 -4.04
C ALA A 101 13.47 9.51 -3.65
N SER A 102 13.93 8.48 -4.33
CA SER A 102 13.76 7.09 -3.89
C SER A 102 14.51 6.80 -2.58
N ALA A 103 15.69 7.37 -2.39
CA ALA A 103 16.47 7.21 -1.15
C ALA A 103 15.83 7.98 0.02
N SER A 104 15.34 9.21 -0.20
CA SER A 104 14.61 9.99 0.82
C SER A 104 13.27 9.33 1.22
N SER A 105 12.59 8.71 0.25
CA SER A 105 11.39 7.92 0.49
C SER A 105 11.66 6.70 1.38
N LEU A 106 12.75 5.99 1.13
CA LEU A 106 13.18 4.86 1.96
C LEU A 106 13.58 5.32 3.35
N GLY A 107 14.28 6.48 3.48
CA GLY A 107 14.62 7.08 4.76
C GLY A 107 13.39 7.36 5.63
N GLY A 108 12.38 8.02 5.07
CA GLY A 108 11.12 8.27 5.79
C GLY A 108 10.38 6.99 6.19
N GLY A 109 10.47 5.94 5.36
CA GLY A 109 9.95 4.61 5.69
C GLY A 109 10.71 3.97 6.86
N ALA A 110 12.04 4.03 6.83
CA ALA A 110 12.90 3.52 7.90
C ALA A 110 12.59 4.21 9.24
N ASP A 111 12.39 5.53 9.25
CA ASP A 111 12.06 6.29 10.46
C ASP A 111 10.71 5.85 11.07
N VAL A 112 9.71 5.55 10.22
CA VAL A 112 8.44 4.99 10.68
C VAL A 112 8.66 3.65 11.37
N LEU A 113 9.46 2.76 10.78
CA LEU A 113 9.73 1.43 11.34
C LEU A 113 10.58 1.51 12.60
N ARG A 114 11.64 2.34 12.65
CA ARG A 114 12.45 2.58 13.85
C ARG A 114 11.61 3.14 15.01
N ALA A 115 10.56 3.90 14.69
CA ALA A 115 9.59 4.38 15.69
C ALA A 115 8.56 3.31 16.14
N GLY A 116 8.72 2.05 15.78
CA GLY A 116 7.85 0.94 16.18
C GLY A 116 6.46 0.97 15.55
N LYS A 117 6.30 1.63 14.38
CA LYS A 117 5.00 1.80 13.71
C LYS A 117 4.84 0.88 12.50
N LEU A 118 3.60 0.74 12.03
CA LEU A 118 3.31 0.02 10.80
C LEU A 118 3.55 0.92 9.58
N LEU A 119 4.22 0.38 8.56
CA LEU A 119 4.46 1.01 7.28
C LEU A 119 3.75 0.25 6.17
N GLY A 120 2.89 0.93 5.41
CA GLY A 120 2.23 0.38 4.23
C GLY A 120 3.04 0.67 2.96
N ILE A 121 3.26 -0.34 2.16
CA ILE A 121 3.98 -0.23 0.88
C ILE A 121 3.19 -0.96 -0.19
N TYR A 122 3.13 -0.35 -1.37
CA TYR A 122 2.71 -0.99 -2.61
C TYR A 122 3.97 -1.33 -3.42
N PRO A 123 4.44 -2.60 -3.44
CA PRO A 123 5.73 -2.93 -4.07
C PRO A 123 5.76 -2.65 -5.57
N GLU A 124 4.62 -2.73 -6.27
CA GLU A 124 4.49 -2.36 -7.68
C GLU A 124 4.85 -0.88 -7.96
N GLY A 125 4.77 -0.02 -6.94
CA GLY A 125 5.06 1.41 -7.00
C GLY A 125 4.01 2.25 -7.73
N THR A 126 2.99 1.65 -8.31
CA THR A 126 1.84 2.29 -8.96
C THR A 126 0.67 1.33 -9.05
N ARG A 127 -0.54 1.84 -9.27
CA ARG A 127 -1.74 1.01 -9.48
C ARG A 127 -1.57 0.13 -10.71
N SER A 128 -2.02 -1.12 -10.63
CA SER A 128 -2.08 -2.04 -11.77
C SER A 128 -2.80 -1.37 -12.94
N PRO A 129 -2.29 -1.44 -14.18
CA PRO A 129 -2.96 -0.90 -15.36
C PRO A 129 -4.10 -1.77 -15.88
N ASP A 130 -4.09 -3.06 -15.59
CA ASP A 130 -4.89 -4.09 -16.24
C ASP A 130 -5.47 -5.16 -15.29
N GLY A 131 -5.34 -4.94 -13.99
CA GLY A 131 -5.87 -5.85 -12.96
C GLY A 131 -4.93 -7.00 -12.59
N ARG A 132 -3.81 -7.19 -13.30
CA ARG A 132 -2.80 -8.21 -13.00
C ARG A 132 -1.82 -7.72 -11.95
N LEU A 133 -1.12 -8.66 -11.30
CA LEU A 133 -0.06 -8.36 -10.35
C LEU A 133 1.25 -8.16 -11.10
N HIS A 134 1.82 -6.98 -11.03
CA HIS A 134 3.03 -6.63 -11.76
C HIS A 134 4.28 -6.76 -10.89
N ARG A 135 5.43 -6.89 -11.55
CA ARG A 135 6.75 -6.99 -10.91
C ARG A 135 6.96 -5.93 -9.84
N GLY A 136 7.32 -6.36 -8.63
CA GLY A 136 7.64 -5.49 -7.50
C GLY A 136 8.99 -4.79 -7.66
N ARG A 137 9.10 -3.57 -7.13
CA ARG A 137 10.36 -2.81 -7.04
C ARG A 137 11.13 -3.21 -5.80
N THR A 138 12.45 -3.30 -5.88
CA THR A 138 13.34 -3.74 -4.80
C THR A 138 13.47 -2.76 -3.62
N GLY A 139 12.77 -1.64 -3.64
CA GLY A 139 12.78 -0.67 -2.53
C GLY A 139 12.30 -1.26 -1.21
N ILE A 140 11.33 -2.19 -1.24
CA ILE A 140 10.87 -2.87 -0.04
C ILE A 140 11.96 -3.76 0.57
N ALA A 141 12.72 -4.47 -0.26
CA ALA A 141 13.81 -5.32 0.19
C ALA A 141 14.97 -4.49 0.77
N ARG A 142 15.33 -3.37 0.15
CA ARG A 142 16.33 -2.43 0.70
C ARG A 142 15.93 -1.95 2.10
N LEU A 143 14.66 -1.58 2.27
CA LEU A 143 14.15 -1.11 3.55
C LEU A 143 14.18 -2.20 4.62
N LEU A 144 13.85 -3.45 4.23
CA LEU A 144 13.90 -4.61 5.13
C LEU A 144 15.33 -4.94 5.59
N LEU A 145 16.30 -4.82 4.71
CA LEU A 145 17.70 -5.10 5.05
C LEU A 145 18.32 -3.98 5.90
N ASP A 146 17.86 -2.70 5.71
CA ASP A 146 18.25 -1.57 6.56
C ASP A 146 17.55 -1.60 7.94
N THR A 147 16.30 -2.00 7.96
CA THR A 147 15.46 -2.02 9.18
C THR A 147 14.70 -3.34 9.24
N PRO A 148 15.32 -4.41 9.80
CA PRO A 148 14.72 -5.75 9.85
C PRO A 148 13.44 -5.76 10.68
N VAL A 149 12.32 -6.07 10.05
CA VAL A 149 10.99 -6.17 10.66
C VAL A 149 10.17 -7.22 9.89
N PRO A 150 9.13 -7.83 10.48
CA PRO A 150 8.25 -8.73 9.75
C PRO A 150 7.50 -8.01 8.64
N VAL A 151 7.28 -8.72 7.53
CA VAL A 151 6.41 -8.29 6.43
C VAL A 151 5.10 -9.04 6.51
N ILE A 152 4.00 -8.31 6.48
CA ILE A 152 2.66 -8.88 6.34
C ILE A 152 2.22 -8.68 4.89
N PRO A 153 2.13 -9.74 4.08
CA PRO A 153 1.60 -9.64 2.74
C PRO A 153 0.09 -9.36 2.83
N VAL A 154 -0.38 -8.42 2.02
CA VAL A 154 -1.77 -7.97 2.00
C VAL A 154 -2.31 -8.08 0.59
N ALA A 155 -3.45 -8.71 0.43
CA ALA A 155 -4.18 -8.71 -0.83
C ALA A 155 -5.46 -7.88 -0.71
N ILE A 156 -5.71 -7.02 -1.69
CA ILE A 156 -6.99 -6.38 -1.90
C ILE A 156 -7.57 -6.80 -3.24
N SER A 157 -8.86 -7.16 -3.24
CA SER A 157 -9.60 -7.57 -4.44
C SER A 157 -10.94 -6.85 -4.52
N GLY A 158 -11.41 -6.55 -5.73
CA GLY A 158 -12.71 -5.91 -6.00
C GLY A 158 -12.73 -4.39 -5.84
N SER A 159 -11.66 -3.75 -5.38
CA SER A 159 -11.60 -2.30 -5.25
C SER A 159 -11.58 -1.56 -6.60
N GLU A 160 -11.06 -2.20 -7.64
CA GLU A 160 -11.08 -1.73 -9.04
C GLU A 160 -12.49 -1.63 -9.62
N GLU A 161 -13.42 -2.46 -9.14
CA GLU A 161 -14.82 -2.40 -9.52
C GLU A 161 -15.57 -1.24 -8.86
N VAL A 162 -15.12 -0.80 -7.68
CA VAL A 162 -15.73 0.32 -6.93
C VAL A 162 -15.50 1.64 -7.64
N LEU A 163 -14.28 1.89 -8.10
CA LEU A 163 -13.93 3.08 -8.88
C LEU A 163 -13.02 2.69 -10.04
N PRO A 164 -13.58 2.19 -11.15
CA PRO A 164 -12.82 1.90 -12.35
C PRO A 164 -12.05 3.11 -12.85
N ARG A 165 -10.96 2.89 -13.57
CA ARG A 165 -10.18 4.00 -14.14
C ARG A 165 -11.03 4.86 -15.07
N GLY A 166 -10.96 6.17 -14.88
CA GLY A 166 -11.75 7.15 -15.64
C GLY A 166 -13.19 7.31 -15.18
N ALA A 167 -13.69 6.47 -14.27
CA ALA A 167 -15.00 6.64 -13.68
C ALA A 167 -15.05 7.88 -12.79
N LYS A 168 -16.14 8.67 -12.90
CA LYS A 168 -16.38 9.85 -12.08
C LYS A 168 -17.14 9.52 -10.79
N PHE A 169 -17.86 8.40 -10.75
CA PHE A 169 -18.75 8.02 -9.65
C PHE A 169 -18.38 6.65 -9.09
N LEU A 170 -18.58 6.49 -7.80
CA LEU A 170 -18.40 5.22 -7.10
C LEU A 170 -19.56 4.26 -7.46
N LYS A 171 -19.23 2.98 -7.66
CA LYS A 171 -20.21 1.91 -7.80
C LYS A 171 -20.40 1.26 -6.43
N VAL A 172 -21.51 1.57 -5.78
CA VAL A 172 -21.89 0.99 -4.48
C VAL A 172 -22.30 -0.48 -4.59
N GLY A 173 -22.34 -1.20 -3.47
CA GLY A 173 -22.76 -2.61 -3.41
C GLY A 173 -21.71 -3.61 -3.91
N LYS A 174 -20.56 -3.16 -4.37
CA LYS A 174 -19.45 -4.01 -4.80
C LYS A 174 -18.81 -4.73 -3.61
N ARG A 175 -18.33 -5.95 -3.86
CA ARG A 175 -17.58 -6.72 -2.87
C ARG A 175 -16.12 -6.30 -2.89
N VAL A 176 -15.58 -5.96 -1.71
CA VAL A 176 -14.16 -5.66 -1.54
C VAL A 176 -13.62 -6.51 -0.40
N ILE A 177 -12.58 -7.26 -0.69
CA ILE A 177 -11.94 -8.17 0.27
C ILE A 177 -10.53 -7.68 0.54
N VAL A 178 -10.17 -7.58 1.82
CA VAL A 178 -8.78 -7.35 2.27
C VAL A 178 -8.33 -8.56 3.08
N THR A 179 -7.27 -9.23 2.63
CA THR A 179 -6.71 -10.41 3.28
C THR A 179 -5.28 -10.13 3.74
N PHE A 180 -4.99 -10.39 5.01
CA PHE A 180 -3.65 -10.34 5.60
C PHE A 180 -3.09 -11.75 5.69
N GLY A 181 -1.97 -12.00 5.03
CA GLY A 181 -1.25 -13.27 5.10
C GLY A 181 -0.40 -13.40 6.36
N GLU A 182 0.24 -14.55 6.49
CA GLU A 182 1.17 -14.87 7.59
C GLU A 182 2.37 -13.91 7.58
N PRO A 183 2.93 -13.55 8.76
CA PRO A 183 4.14 -12.76 8.85
C PRO A 183 5.33 -13.47 8.18
N MET A 184 6.00 -12.78 7.28
CA MET A 184 7.22 -13.26 6.61
C MET A 184 8.45 -12.68 7.31
N ASP A 185 9.44 -13.54 7.61
CA ASP A 185 10.72 -13.15 8.17
C ASP A 185 11.85 -13.27 7.14
N PHE A 186 12.64 -12.23 7.05
CA PHE A 186 13.77 -12.11 6.12
C PHE A 186 15.11 -11.95 6.84
N SER A 187 15.18 -12.26 8.15
CA SER A 187 16.39 -12.16 8.97
C SER A 187 17.56 -12.98 8.41
N ARG A 188 17.26 -14.07 7.67
CA ARG A 188 18.26 -14.92 6.98
C ARG A 188 19.11 -14.17 5.95
N TYR A 189 18.68 -13.01 5.49
CA TYR A 189 19.41 -12.17 4.54
C TYR A 189 20.15 -11.00 5.21
N ALA A 190 20.23 -10.96 6.54
CA ALA A 190 20.91 -9.91 7.28
C ALA A 190 22.35 -9.72 6.80
N GLY A 191 22.78 -8.47 6.61
CA GLY A 191 24.11 -8.12 6.13
C GLY A 191 24.29 -8.11 4.60
N LEU A 192 23.31 -8.57 3.80
CA LEU A 192 23.40 -8.65 2.33
C LEU A 192 22.73 -7.45 1.64
N THR A 193 22.94 -6.24 2.17
CA THR A 193 22.20 -5.01 1.78
C THR A 193 22.46 -4.54 0.35
N GLU A 194 23.63 -4.82 -0.21
CA GLU A 194 24.05 -4.38 -1.55
C GLU A 194 23.88 -5.45 -2.63
N ASP A 195 23.53 -6.68 -2.27
CA ASP A 195 23.37 -7.79 -3.22
C ASP A 195 22.05 -7.64 -3.99
N ARG A 196 22.16 -7.38 -5.29
CA ARG A 196 21.00 -7.21 -6.18
C ARG A 196 20.17 -8.48 -6.34
N PHE A 197 20.77 -9.66 -6.24
CA PHE A 197 20.07 -10.93 -6.33
C PHE A 197 19.26 -11.18 -5.05
N VAL A 198 19.82 -10.87 -3.88
CA VAL A 198 19.12 -10.95 -2.61
C VAL A 198 17.95 -9.96 -2.57
N LEU A 199 18.17 -8.70 -2.96
CA LEU A 199 17.09 -7.71 -3.06
C LEU A 199 15.95 -8.19 -3.98
N ARG A 200 16.29 -8.84 -5.10
CA ARG A 200 15.31 -9.38 -6.04
C ARG A 200 14.56 -10.56 -5.41
N ALA A 201 15.29 -11.52 -4.84
CA ALA A 201 14.70 -12.71 -4.20
C ALA A 201 13.71 -12.36 -3.10
N ILE A 202 14.08 -11.47 -2.17
CA ILE A 202 13.17 -10.97 -1.12
C ILE A 202 11.90 -10.36 -1.74
N THR A 203 12.08 -9.50 -2.76
CA THR A 203 10.94 -8.84 -3.41
C THR A 203 10.03 -9.83 -4.10
N ASP A 204 10.59 -10.82 -4.81
CA ASP A 204 9.82 -11.83 -5.54
C ASP A 204 9.07 -12.75 -4.59
N GLU A 205 9.65 -13.11 -3.44
CA GLU A 205 9.00 -13.90 -2.40
C GLU A 205 7.77 -13.15 -1.82
N ILE A 206 7.91 -11.84 -1.55
CA ILE A 206 6.79 -10.99 -1.11
C ILE A 206 5.70 -10.93 -2.19
N MET A 207 6.09 -10.71 -3.45
CA MET A 207 5.13 -10.64 -4.57
C MET A 207 4.42 -11.97 -4.80
N HIS A 208 5.12 -13.10 -4.62
CA HIS A 208 4.54 -14.43 -4.71
C HIS A 208 3.43 -14.62 -3.67
N GLU A 209 3.67 -14.25 -2.41
CA GLU A 209 2.67 -14.34 -1.35
C GLU A 209 1.47 -13.41 -1.60
N ILE A 210 1.70 -12.18 -2.08
CA ILE A 210 0.62 -11.29 -2.49
C ILE A 210 -0.21 -11.92 -3.62
N GLY A 211 0.45 -12.53 -4.61
CA GLY A 211 -0.19 -13.23 -5.72
C GLY A 211 -1.04 -14.41 -5.24
N ARG A 212 -0.50 -15.23 -4.34
CA ARG A 212 -1.20 -16.36 -3.74
C ARG A 212 -2.47 -15.93 -2.99
N LEU A 213 -2.40 -14.82 -2.25
CA LEU A 213 -3.54 -14.28 -1.49
C LEU A 213 -4.58 -13.60 -2.37
N SER A 214 -4.15 -12.89 -3.43
CA SER A 214 -5.04 -12.13 -4.31
C SER A 214 -5.66 -12.97 -5.43
N GLY A 215 -5.00 -14.07 -5.80
CA GLY A 215 -5.36 -14.88 -6.98
C GLY A 215 -5.09 -14.17 -8.32
N GLN A 216 -4.36 -13.05 -8.30
CA GLN A 216 -4.03 -12.32 -9.52
C GLN A 216 -2.99 -13.08 -10.38
N GLU A 217 -3.15 -12.99 -11.70
CA GLU A 217 -2.10 -13.39 -12.65
C GLU A 217 -0.87 -12.51 -12.46
N TYR A 218 0.29 -13.15 -12.22
CA TYR A 218 1.57 -12.42 -12.11
C TYR A 218 2.18 -12.15 -13.47
N VAL A 219 2.68 -10.92 -13.66
CA VAL A 219 3.38 -10.49 -14.88
C VAL A 219 4.73 -9.90 -14.52
N ASP A 220 5.81 -10.54 -15.00
CA ASP A 220 7.19 -10.11 -14.75
C ASP A 220 7.60 -8.87 -15.54
N VAL A 221 6.73 -7.85 -15.54
CA VAL A 221 6.95 -6.53 -16.14
C VAL A 221 6.51 -5.47 -15.14
N TYR A 222 7.28 -4.39 -15.00
CA TYR A 222 6.88 -3.27 -14.14
C TYR A 222 5.59 -2.61 -14.64
N ALA A 223 4.65 -2.35 -13.74
CA ALA A 223 3.37 -1.71 -14.05
C ALA A 223 3.50 -0.36 -14.79
N SER A 224 4.61 0.38 -14.55
CA SER A 224 4.92 1.61 -15.28
C SER A 224 5.17 1.38 -16.77
N ASN A 225 5.78 0.26 -17.14
CA ASN A 225 6.08 -0.09 -18.53
C ASN A 225 4.81 -0.64 -19.22
N ALA A 226 4.06 -1.52 -18.55
CA ALA A 226 2.78 -2.01 -19.04
C ALA A 226 1.79 -0.85 -19.33
N ARG A 227 1.78 0.18 -18.48
CA ARG A 227 0.96 1.39 -18.71
C ARG A 227 1.31 2.13 -19.99
N ARG A 228 2.61 2.25 -20.34
CA ARG A 228 3.05 2.90 -21.59
C ARG A 228 2.56 2.12 -22.81
N THR A 229 2.62 0.78 -22.75
CA THR A 229 2.15 -0.09 -23.83
C THR A 229 0.63 0.00 -24.04
N VAL A 230 -0.15 0.06 -22.94
CA VAL A 230 -1.61 0.22 -23.02
C VAL A 230 -1.97 1.60 -23.61
N ALA A 231 -1.32 2.67 -23.16
CA ALA A 231 -1.55 4.01 -23.69
C ALA A 231 -1.20 4.14 -25.18
N ALA A 232 -0.13 3.47 -25.63
CA ALA A 232 0.27 3.46 -27.06
C ALA A 232 -0.69 2.66 -27.96
N LYS A 233 -1.44 1.69 -27.42
CA LYS A 233 -2.45 0.92 -28.17
C LYS A 233 -3.82 1.61 -28.25
N SER A 234 -4.05 2.63 -27.42
CA SER A 234 -5.31 3.40 -27.37
C SER A 234 -5.23 4.78 -28.02
N ALA A 235 -4.07 5.14 -28.56
CA ALA A 235 -3.81 6.36 -29.37
C ALA A 235 -3.75 6.02 -30.85
#